data_9ab1fc6a947baf3b2ba777144374b9bb
#
_entry.id   9ab1fc6a947baf3b2ba777144374b9bb
#
_cell.length_a   1.000
_cell.length_b   1.000
_cell.length_c   1.000
_cell.angle_alpha   90.00
_cell.angle_beta   90.00
_cell.angle_gamma   90.00
#
_symmetry.space_group_name_H-M   'P 1'
#
loop_
_entity.id
_entity.type
_entity.pdbx_description
1 polymer ?
#
loop_
_entity_poly.entity_id
_entity_poly.type
_entity_poly.pdbx_seq_one_letter_code
_entity_poly.pdbx_strand_id
1 'polypeptide(L)'
;MQQKLEDKHVHKGLRKQMVDLLREKGITDESVLTAINAVPRHYFLDSAFVTHAYEDRAFPIGEGQTISHPHTVAYQTQLLQINKSEKVLEIGTGSVYQATILAEMGARVYTIERQKKLYDLHKDYVFKAKYPTIKFFYGDGFEGLPTYAPFDKIIITAAAPFIPPKLVEQLKQGGIMVLPVNEGDGDQQRMIRISKDANGEITEESFDIFSFVPMLTGKNR
;
A
#
# COMPACT_ATOMS: atom_id res chain seq x y z
N MET A 1 -9.07 11.21 26.04
CA MET A 1 -7.90 10.39 26.40
C MET A 1 -7.72 9.36 25.29
N GLN A 2 -6.76 9.53 24.40
CA GLN A 2 -6.40 8.46 23.46
C GLN A 2 -5.86 7.30 24.27
N GLN A 3 -6.56 6.17 24.23
CA GLN A 3 -6.10 4.92 24.82
C GLN A 3 -4.73 4.60 24.19
N LYS A 4 -3.69 4.53 25.03
CA LYS A 4 -2.34 4.15 24.56
C LYS A 4 -2.44 2.76 23.95
N LEU A 5 -2.39 2.70 22.63
CA LEU A 5 -2.43 1.44 21.90
C LEU A 5 -1.21 0.61 22.32
N GLU A 6 -1.45 -0.59 22.84
CA GLU A 6 -0.42 -1.55 23.27
C GLU A 6 -0.45 -2.78 22.36
N ASP A 7 0.72 -3.22 21.89
CA ASP A 7 0.86 -4.49 21.16
C ASP A 7 0.97 -5.68 22.15
N LYS A 8 -0.18 -6.11 22.70
CA LYS A 8 -0.29 -7.17 23.70
C LYS A 8 -0.01 -8.54 23.09
N HIS A 9 0.24 -9.54 23.97
CA HIS A 9 0.44 -10.93 23.54
C HIS A 9 -0.69 -11.47 22.66
N VAL A 10 -1.95 -11.11 22.96
CA VAL A 10 -3.10 -11.51 22.15
C VAL A 10 -2.99 -10.97 20.70
N HIS A 11 -2.58 -9.71 20.52
CA HIS A 11 -2.39 -9.12 19.18
C HIS A 11 -1.27 -9.82 18.41
N LYS A 12 -0.17 -10.18 19.07
CA LYS A 12 0.93 -10.93 18.47
C LYS A 12 0.48 -12.33 18.02
N GLY A 13 -0.34 -13.02 18.85
CA GLY A 13 -0.91 -14.31 18.50
C GLY A 13 -1.83 -14.23 17.28
N LEU A 14 -2.77 -13.29 17.26
CA LEU A 14 -3.68 -13.05 16.13
C LEU A 14 -2.92 -12.67 14.84
N ARG A 15 -1.89 -11.84 14.96
CA ARG A 15 -1.05 -11.45 13.83
C ARG A 15 -0.30 -12.63 13.24
N LYS A 16 0.22 -13.54 14.09
CA LYS A 16 0.83 -14.79 13.63
C LYS A 16 -0.16 -15.67 12.87
N GLN A 17 -1.37 -15.86 13.40
CA GLN A 17 -2.44 -16.60 12.70
C GLN A 17 -2.80 -15.97 11.35
N MET A 18 -2.87 -14.64 11.28
CA MET A 18 -3.06 -13.92 10.01
C MET A 18 -1.94 -14.22 9.02
N VAL A 19 -0.67 -14.21 9.44
CA VAL A 19 0.48 -14.54 8.59
C VAL A 19 0.42 -16.00 8.10
N ASP A 20 0.03 -16.93 8.96
CA ASP A 20 -0.13 -18.34 8.58
C ASP A 20 -1.24 -18.49 7.52
N LEU A 21 -2.37 -17.78 7.68
CA LEU A 21 -3.43 -17.72 6.67
C LEU A 21 -2.95 -17.12 5.34
N LEU A 22 -2.09 -16.10 5.36
CA LEU A 22 -1.52 -15.51 4.15
C LEU A 22 -0.66 -16.51 3.38
N ARG A 23 0.13 -17.36 4.07
CA ARG A 23 0.87 -18.46 3.43
C ARG A 23 -0.07 -19.46 2.77
N GLU A 24 -1.14 -19.87 3.46
CA GLU A 24 -2.16 -20.78 2.90
C GLU A 24 -2.82 -20.18 1.65
N LYS A 25 -2.93 -18.85 1.58
CA LYS A 25 -3.46 -18.11 0.42
C LYS A 25 -2.42 -17.84 -0.69
N GLY A 26 -1.24 -18.43 -0.62
CA GLY A 26 -0.23 -18.35 -1.69
C GLY A 26 0.77 -17.19 -1.57
N ILE A 27 0.87 -16.53 -0.43
CA ILE A 27 1.97 -15.58 -0.18
C ILE A 27 3.22 -16.37 0.20
N THR A 28 4.22 -16.33 -0.67
CA THR A 28 5.45 -17.12 -0.53
C THR A 28 6.69 -16.29 -0.21
N ASP A 29 6.62 -14.97 -0.34
CA ASP A 29 7.72 -14.06 -0.01
C ASP A 29 7.83 -13.90 1.52
N GLU A 30 8.81 -14.58 2.11
CA GLU A 30 9.06 -14.53 3.56
C GLU A 30 9.46 -13.14 4.07
N SER A 31 10.01 -12.28 3.23
CA SER A 31 10.31 -10.90 3.62
C SER A 31 9.03 -10.07 3.81
N VAL A 32 8.03 -10.27 2.96
CA VAL A 32 6.69 -9.69 3.07
C VAL A 32 5.99 -10.20 4.33
N LEU A 33 5.96 -11.51 4.54
CA LEU A 33 5.33 -12.13 5.71
C LEU A 33 5.99 -11.67 7.02
N THR A 34 7.31 -11.53 7.03
CA THR A 34 8.07 -11.00 8.18
C THR A 34 7.70 -9.55 8.46
N ALA A 35 7.62 -8.70 7.44
CA ALA A 35 7.24 -7.30 7.60
C ALA A 35 5.79 -7.17 8.13
N ILE A 36 4.86 -7.95 7.58
CA ILE A 36 3.47 -7.98 8.05
C ILE A 36 3.39 -8.44 9.51
N ASN A 37 4.19 -9.43 9.90
CA ASN A 37 4.25 -9.90 11.30
C ASN A 37 4.88 -8.87 12.25
N ALA A 38 5.76 -8.00 11.76
CA ALA A 38 6.43 -6.97 12.56
C ALA A 38 5.56 -5.72 12.79
N VAL A 39 4.59 -5.44 11.89
CA VAL A 39 3.77 -4.23 11.93
C VAL A 39 2.41 -4.51 12.56
N PRO A 40 2.09 -3.92 13.74
CA PRO A 40 0.82 -4.16 14.43
C PRO A 40 -0.32 -3.41 13.73
N ARG A 41 -1.08 -4.12 12.90
CA ARG A 41 -2.16 -3.59 12.04
C ARG A 41 -3.25 -2.85 12.83
N HIS A 42 -3.54 -3.26 14.07
CA HIS A 42 -4.56 -2.63 14.91
C HIS A 42 -4.28 -1.16 15.27
N TYR A 43 -3.04 -0.68 15.09
CA TYR A 43 -2.71 0.76 15.24
C TYR A 43 -3.22 1.63 14.08
N PHE A 44 -3.64 1.03 12.98
CA PHE A 44 -4.07 1.72 11.75
C PHE A 44 -5.59 1.69 11.55
N LEU A 45 -6.33 1.27 12.59
CA LEU A 45 -7.78 1.11 12.58
C LEU A 45 -8.44 1.98 13.66
N ASP A 46 -9.69 2.35 13.40
CA ASP A 46 -10.54 2.89 14.45
C ASP A 46 -10.71 1.88 15.60
N SER A 47 -10.87 2.41 16.82
CA SER A 47 -11.03 1.61 18.04
C SER A 47 -12.15 0.57 17.96
N ALA A 48 -13.21 0.85 17.20
CA ALA A 48 -14.32 -0.07 16.98
C ALA A 48 -13.92 -1.37 16.24
N PHE A 49 -12.81 -1.35 15.48
CA PHE A 49 -12.38 -2.48 14.67
C PHE A 49 -11.12 -3.19 15.20
N VAL A 50 -10.55 -2.74 16.30
CA VAL A 50 -9.29 -3.28 16.86
C VAL A 50 -9.36 -4.79 17.13
N THR A 51 -10.50 -5.30 17.60
CA THR A 51 -10.71 -6.74 17.88
C THR A 51 -10.71 -7.61 16.61
N HIS A 52 -11.00 -7.01 15.45
CA HIS A 52 -11.06 -7.66 14.13
C HIS A 52 -9.86 -7.34 13.25
N ALA A 53 -8.89 -6.59 13.78
CA ALA A 53 -7.77 -6.02 13.01
C ALA A 53 -6.95 -7.04 12.21
N TYR A 54 -6.95 -8.29 12.63
CA TYR A 54 -6.18 -9.38 12.03
C TYR A 54 -7.01 -10.36 11.22
N GLU A 55 -8.31 -10.09 11.03
CA GLU A 55 -9.13 -10.78 10.04
C GLU A 55 -8.76 -10.34 8.62
N ASP A 56 -8.84 -11.25 7.65
CA ASP A 56 -8.54 -10.93 6.25
C ASP A 56 -9.72 -10.21 5.60
N ARG A 57 -9.94 -8.97 6.02
CA ARG A 57 -10.97 -8.07 5.50
C ARG A 57 -10.55 -6.61 5.54
N ALA A 58 -11.20 -5.80 4.67
CA ALA A 58 -11.06 -4.35 4.68
C ALA A 58 -11.91 -3.72 5.79
N PHE A 59 -11.47 -2.57 6.29
CA PHE A 59 -12.21 -1.75 7.26
C PHE A 59 -12.22 -0.28 6.84
N PRO A 60 -13.31 0.46 7.13
CA PRO A 60 -13.37 1.89 6.84
C PRO A 60 -12.35 2.68 7.68
N ILE A 61 -11.77 3.70 7.05
CA ILE A 61 -10.83 4.65 7.70
C ILE A 61 -11.31 6.10 7.60
N GLY A 62 -12.55 6.32 7.17
CA GLY A 62 -13.11 7.63 6.90
C GLY A 62 -12.99 8.05 5.44
N GLU A 63 -13.64 9.16 5.07
CA GLU A 63 -13.63 9.77 3.74
C GLU A 63 -13.98 8.78 2.59
N GLY A 64 -14.81 7.76 2.87
CA GLY A 64 -15.14 6.70 1.91
C GLY A 64 -13.96 5.78 1.56
N GLN A 65 -12.88 5.81 2.34
CA GLN A 65 -11.68 5.00 2.12
C GLN A 65 -11.60 3.84 3.10
N THR A 66 -10.78 2.84 2.75
CA THR A 66 -10.58 1.64 3.57
C THR A 66 -9.09 1.31 3.73
N ILE A 67 -8.74 0.66 4.85
CA ILE A 67 -7.53 -0.13 4.92
C ILE A 67 -7.79 -1.45 4.20
N SER A 68 -6.96 -1.81 3.23
CA SER A 68 -7.11 -3.02 2.40
C SER A 68 -7.04 -4.31 3.23
N HIS A 69 -7.57 -5.40 2.69
CA HIS A 69 -7.40 -6.74 3.28
C HIS A 69 -5.90 -7.05 3.49
N PRO A 70 -5.53 -7.74 4.56
CA PRO A 70 -4.15 -8.23 4.73
C PRO A 70 -3.62 -9.01 3.54
N HIS A 71 -4.44 -9.89 2.93
CA HIS A 71 -4.06 -10.64 1.74
C HIS A 71 -3.76 -9.71 0.55
N THR A 72 -4.59 -8.71 0.29
CA THR A 72 -4.36 -7.74 -0.79
C THR A 72 -3.04 -6.97 -0.60
N VAL A 73 -2.77 -6.51 0.64
CA VAL A 73 -1.50 -5.84 0.98
C VAL A 73 -0.30 -6.75 0.72
N ALA A 74 -0.36 -8.00 1.20
CA ALA A 74 0.70 -8.98 1.02
C ALA A 74 0.94 -9.30 -0.47
N TYR A 75 -0.15 -9.52 -1.21
CA TYR A 75 -0.12 -9.87 -2.63
C TYR A 75 0.51 -8.77 -3.48
N GLN A 76 0.06 -7.51 -3.32
CA GLN A 76 0.67 -6.38 -4.03
C GLN A 76 2.16 -6.21 -3.67
N THR A 77 2.50 -6.35 -2.39
CA THR A 77 3.88 -6.18 -1.93
C THR A 77 4.79 -7.27 -2.48
N GLN A 78 4.33 -8.53 -2.53
CA GLN A 78 5.07 -9.66 -3.13
C GLN A 78 5.34 -9.41 -4.62
N LEU A 79 4.32 -8.98 -5.38
CA LEU A 79 4.47 -8.67 -6.82
C LEU A 79 5.44 -7.51 -7.06
N LEU A 80 5.58 -6.59 -6.11
CA LEU A 80 6.45 -5.43 -6.22
C LEU A 80 7.95 -5.77 -6.07
N GLN A 81 8.29 -6.92 -5.44
CA GLN A 81 9.66 -7.42 -5.29
C GLN A 81 10.60 -6.37 -4.68
N ILE A 82 10.30 -5.92 -3.47
CA ILE A 82 11.04 -4.85 -2.78
C ILE A 82 12.43 -5.31 -2.34
N ASN A 83 13.44 -4.48 -2.65
CA ASN A 83 14.78 -4.58 -2.07
C ASN A 83 15.05 -3.42 -1.10
N LYS A 84 15.97 -3.65 -0.14
CA LYS A 84 16.36 -2.60 0.82
C LYS A 84 16.89 -1.36 0.10
N SER A 85 16.53 -0.19 0.65
CA SER A 85 16.92 1.14 0.16
C SER A 85 16.31 1.55 -1.17
N GLU A 86 15.47 0.73 -1.80
CA GLU A 86 14.72 1.13 -2.99
C GLU A 86 13.79 2.31 -2.70
N LYS A 87 13.62 3.15 -3.69
CA LYS A 87 12.76 4.32 -3.67
C LYS A 87 11.38 3.93 -4.20
N VAL A 88 10.40 3.93 -3.34
CA VAL A 88 9.04 3.48 -3.64
C VAL A 88 8.07 4.65 -3.64
N LEU A 89 7.29 4.80 -4.72
CA LEU A 89 6.12 5.69 -4.76
C LEU A 89 4.87 4.88 -4.45
N GLU A 90 4.11 5.31 -3.45
CA GLU A 90 2.78 4.80 -3.15
C GLU A 90 1.72 5.83 -3.50
N ILE A 91 0.68 5.40 -4.24
CA ILE A 91 -0.50 6.21 -4.55
C ILE A 91 -1.67 5.70 -3.70
N GLY A 92 -2.17 6.56 -2.81
CA GLY A 92 -3.20 6.22 -1.84
C GLY A 92 -2.62 5.89 -0.46
N THR A 93 -2.18 6.89 0.28
CA THR A 93 -1.62 6.70 1.64
C THR A 93 -2.62 6.05 2.59
N GLY A 94 -3.87 6.49 2.54
CA GLY A 94 -4.96 5.96 3.37
C GLY A 94 -4.60 5.90 4.85
N SER A 95 -4.58 4.69 5.41
CA SER A 95 -4.25 4.42 6.81
C SER A 95 -2.75 4.48 7.13
N VAL A 96 -1.86 4.62 6.14
CA VAL A 96 -0.39 4.48 6.26
C VAL A 96 0.08 3.02 6.45
N TYR A 97 -0.81 2.03 6.48
CA TYR A 97 -0.42 0.64 6.75
C TYR A 97 0.49 0.07 5.65
N GLN A 98 0.12 0.23 4.37
CA GLN A 98 0.95 -0.23 3.24
C GLN A 98 2.30 0.47 3.22
N ALA A 99 2.35 1.80 3.39
CA ALA A 99 3.62 2.55 3.50
C ALA A 99 4.51 2.03 4.63
N THR A 100 3.89 1.65 5.76
CA THR A 100 4.63 1.10 6.92
C THR A 100 5.22 -0.28 6.63
N ILE A 101 4.48 -1.17 5.93
CA ILE A 101 4.99 -2.47 5.48
C ILE A 101 6.19 -2.29 4.55
N LEU A 102 6.09 -1.40 3.55
CA LEU A 102 7.20 -1.10 2.64
C LEU A 102 8.43 -0.56 3.38
N ALA A 103 8.23 0.32 4.36
CA ALA A 103 9.31 0.87 5.17
C ALA A 103 9.94 -0.17 6.12
N GLU A 104 9.14 -1.10 6.69
CA GLU A 104 9.65 -2.23 7.48
C GLU A 104 10.54 -3.15 6.63
N MET A 105 10.24 -3.32 5.33
CA MET A 105 11.09 -4.03 4.37
C MET A 105 12.36 -3.25 4.00
N GLY A 106 12.52 -2.02 4.48
CA GLY A 106 13.70 -1.18 4.28
C GLY A 106 13.60 -0.22 3.10
N ALA A 107 12.43 -0.01 2.50
CA ALA A 107 12.22 0.95 1.42
C ALA A 107 12.26 2.41 1.91
N ARG A 108 12.57 3.33 0.99
CA ARG A 108 12.37 4.78 1.14
C ARG A 108 11.04 5.14 0.48
N VAL A 109 9.99 5.34 1.29
CA VAL A 109 8.62 5.47 0.80
C VAL A 109 8.25 6.93 0.59
N TYR A 110 7.70 7.24 -0.56
CA TYR A 110 7.08 8.50 -0.93
C TYR A 110 5.60 8.22 -1.18
N THR A 111 4.72 8.74 -0.34
CA THR A 111 3.29 8.39 -0.42
C THR A 111 2.41 9.61 -0.63
N ILE A 112 1.44 9.50 -1.54
CA ILE A 112 0.53 10.58 -1.93
C ILE A 112 -0.88 10.27 -1.42
N GLU A 113 -1.48 11.27 -0.75
CA GLU A 113 -2.89 11.25 -0.37
C GLU A 113 -3.63 12.43 -1.00
N ARG A 114 -4.80 12.15 -1.62
CA ARG A 114 -5.67 13.17 -2.20
C ARG A 114 -6.70 13.74 -1.22
N GLN A 115 -7.06 12.97 -0.20
CA GLN A 115 -8.02 13.35 0.83
C GLN A 115 -7.34 14.19 1.90
N LYS A 116 -7.69 15.48 1.98
CA LYS A 116 -7.04 16.42 2.90
C LYS A 116 -7.13 15.97 4.36
N LYS A 117 -8.29 15.47 4.77
CA LYS A 117 -8.51 15.02 6.15
C LYS A 117 -7.64 13.82 6.51
N LEU A 118 -7.51 12.81 5.62
CA LEU A 118 -6.60 11.69 5.85
C LEU A 118 -5.14 12.16 5.87
N TYR A 119 -4.74 13.02 4.92
CA TYR A 119 -3.39 13.59 4.91
C TYR A 119 -3.06 14.32 6.21
N ASP A 120 -3.99 15.09 6.78
CA ASP A 120 -3.76 15.80 8.04
C ASP A 120 -3.58 14.85 9.23
N LEU A 121 -4.24 13.68 9.23
CA LEU A 121 -4.03 12.64 10.25
C LEU A 121 -2.63 12.02 10.22
N HIS A 122 -1.95 12.05 9.06
CA HIS A 122 -0.57 11.53 8.97
C HIS A 122 0.43 12.32 9.81
N LYS A 123 0.10 13.55 10.26
CA LYS A 123 0.93 14.34 11.18
C LYS A 123 1.12 13.64 12.52
N ASP A 124 0.10 12.87 12.95
CA ASP A 124 0.05 12.13 14.20
C ASP A 124 0.40 10.64 14.03
N TYR A 125 1.06 10.29 12.89
CA TYR A 125 1.47 8.93 12.61
C TYR A 125 2.36 8.35 13.73
N VAL A 126 1.86 7.33 14.40
CA VAL A 126 2.44 6.79 15.66
C VAL A 126 3.83 6.19 15.49
N PHE A 127 4.20 5.73 14.29
CA PHE A 127 5.49 5.12 14.00
C PHE A 127 6.49 6.07 13.29
N LYS A 128 6.23 7.37 13.27
CA LYS A 128 7.08 8.35 12.57
C LYS A 128 8.55 8.28 12.97
N ALA A 129 8.82 8.06 14.26
CA ALA A 129 10.19 7.92 14.76
C ALA A 129 10.86 6.60 14.33
N LYS A 130 10.07 5.52 14.19
CA LYS A 130 10.58 4.20 13.75
C LYS A 130 10.84 4.16 12.24
N TYR A 131 10.00 4.85 11.43
CA TYR A 131 10.10 4.85 9.97
C TYR A 131 10.30 6.26 9.40
N PRO A 132 11.44 6.91 9.65
CA PRO A 132 11.72 8.27 9.17
C PRO A 132 11.87 8.33 7.65
N THR A 133 11.94 7.20 6.97
CA THR A 133 12.05 7.07 5.52
C THR A 133 10.73 7.27 4.78
N ILE A 134 9.58 7.35 5.49
CA ILE A 134 8.27 7.64 4.90
C ILE A 134 8.09 9.15 4.76
N LYS A 135 7.84 9.61 3.54
CA LYS A 135 7.56 11.01 3.19
C LYS A 135 6.13 11.13 2.67
N PHE A 136 5.35 12.02 3.30
CA PHE A 136 3.94 12.21 3.00
C PHE A 136 3.71 13.43 2.11
N PHE A 137 2.89 13.27 1.07
CA PHE A 137 2.53 14.32 0.13
C PHE A 137 1.02 14.44 -0.01
N TYR A 138 0.51 15.67 0.00
CA TYR A 138 -0.86 15.96 -0.36
C TYR A 138 -0.95 16.29 -1.86
N GLY A 139 -1.58 15.44 -2.64
CA GLY A 139 -1.53 15.57 -4.09
C GLY A 139 -2.54 14.73 -4.86
N ASP A 140 -2.55 14.92 -6.18
CA ASP A 140 -3.23 14.05 -7.13
C ASP A 140 -2.33 12.85 -7.44
N GLY A 141 -2.85 11.63 -7.21
CA GLY A 141 -2.11 10.40 -7.46
C GLY A 141 -1.77 10.19 -8.94
N PHE A 142 -2.60 10.66 -9.87
CA PHE A 142 -2.33 10.57 -11.31
C PHE A 142 -1.12 11.38 -11.75
N GLU A 143 -0.80 12.47 -11.03
CA GLU A 143 0.38 13.29 -11.32
C GLU A 143 1.67 12.68 -10.76
N GLY A 144 1.57 11.82 -9.75
CA GLY A 144 2.72 11.28 -9.07
C GLY A 144 3.56 12.35 -8.37
N LEU A 145 4.88 12.13 -8.34
CA LEU A 145 5.86 13.05 -7.75
C LEU A 145 7.06 13.24 -8.69
N PRO A 146 6.90 13.96 -9.82
CA PRO A 146 7.95 14.09 -10.85
C PRO A 146 9.24 14.70 -10.31
N THR A 147 9.15 15.62 -9.34
CA THR A 147 10.34 16.22 -8.67
C THR A 147 11.22 15.18 -7.95
N TYR A 148 10.60 14.06 -7.56
CA TYR A 148 11.28 12.98 -6.85
C TYR A 148 11.57 11.76 -7.73
N ALA A 149 11.12 11.75 -8.97
CA ALA A 149 11.40 10.67 -9.94
C ALA A 149 12.92 10.60 -10.25
N PRO A 150 13.41 9.44 -10.74
CA PRO A 150 12.67 8.19 -10.95
C PRO A 150 12.51 7.38 -9.65
N PHE A 151 11.53 6.46 -9.66
CA PHE A 151 11.25 5.51 -8.59
C PHE A 151 11.64 4.09 -9.00
N ASP A 152 12.26 3.34 -8.09
CA ASP A 152 12.58 1.93 -8.32
C ASP A 152 11.31 1.08 -8.39
N LYS A 153 10.32 1.44 -7.57
CA LYS A 153 9.02 0.76 -7.49
C LYS A 153 7.88 1.77 -7.39
N ILE A 154 6.72 1.42 -7.95
CA ILE A 154 5.47 2.18 -7.79
C ILE A 154 4.35 1.22 -7.39
N ILE A 155 3.58 1.56 -6.38
CA ILE A 155 2.39 0.81 -5.97
C ILE A 155 1.17 1.73 -5.95
N ILE A 156 0.07 1.29 -6.55
CA ILE A 156 -1.21 2.00 -6.50
C ILE A 156 -2.17 1.15 -5.67
N THR A 157 -2.72 1.74 -4.61
CA THR A 157 -3.61 1.06 -3.65
C THR A 157 -5.08 1.47 -3.82
N ALA A 158 -5.44 1.92 -5.01
CA ALA A 158 -6.79 2.30 -5.43
C ALA A 158 -7.06 1.81 -6.87
N ALA A 159 -8.31 1.55 -7.21
CA ALA A 159 -8.73 1.06 -8.53
C ALA A 159 -8.46 2.09 -9.62
N ALA A 160 -7.45 1.84 -10.46
CA ALA A 160 -7.11 2.71 -11.58
C ALA A 160 -8.03 2.41 -12.79
N PRO A 161 -8.62 3.43 -13.44
CA PRO A 161 -9.43 3.23 -14.64
C PRO A 161 -8.60 2.78 -15.85
N PHE A 162 -7.30 3.07 -15.83
CA PHE A 162 -6.30 2.71 -16.85
C PHE A 162 -4.91 2.79 -16.22
N ILE A 163 -3.89 2.27 -16.91
CA ILE A 163 -2.48 2.40 -16.48
C ILE A 163 -2.05 3.87 -16.65
N PRO A 164 -1.74 4.62 -15.54
CA PRO A 164 -1.45 6.04 -15.63
C PRO A 164 -0.10 6.32 -16.32
N PRO A 165 -0.06 6.95 -17.51
CA PRO A 165 1.18 7.11 -18.27
C PRO A 165 2.23 7.96 -17.54
N LYS A 166 1.83 9.00 -16.81
CA LYS A 166 2.75 9.82 -16.01
C LYS A 166 3.47 9.03 -14.91
N LEU A 167 2.86 7.97 -14.38
CA LEU A 167 3.50 7.11 -13.39
C LEU A 167 4.47 6.14 -14.06
N VAL A 168 4.14 5.63 -15.26
CA VAL A 168 5.07 4.83 -16.07
C VAL A 168 6.32 5.64 -16.46
N GLU A 169 6.17 6.93 -16.79
CA GLU A 169 7.29 7.84 -17.06
C GLU A 169 8.19 8.02 -15.82
N GLN A 170 7.60 8.05 -14.61
CA GLN A 170 8.32 8.17 -13.35
C GLN A 170 8.95 6.86 -12.85
N LEU A 171 8.64 5.73 -13.50
CA LEU A 171 9.25 4.44 -13.18
C LEU A 171 10.64 4.36 -13.80
N LYS A 172 11.62 3.97 -12.98
CA LYS A 172 13.00 3.78 -13.38
C LYS A 172 13.15 2.62 -14.37
N GLN A 173 14.15 2.65 -15.23
CA GLN A 173 14.61 1.45 -15.96
C GLN A 173 14.99 0.34 -14.97
N GLY A 174 14.52 -0.88 -15.21
CA GLY A 174 14.59 -1.99 -14.26
C GLY A 174 13.54 -1.94 -13.14
N GLY A 175 12.63 -0.95 -13.18
CA GLY A 175 11.61 -0.76 -12.17
C GLY A 175 10.35 -1.61 -12.36
N ILE A 176 9.57 -1.73 -11.28
CA ILE A 176 8.29 -2.46 -11.26
C ILE A 176 7.19 -1.55 -10.73
N MET A 177 6.02 -1.54 -11.39
CA MET A 177 4.81 -0.92 -10.89
C MET A 177 3.72 -1.98 -10.73
N VAL A 178 3.01 -1.96 -9.60
CA VAL A 178 1.87 -2.85 -9.30
C VAL A 178 0.63 -2.01 -9.05
N LEU A 179 -0.45 -2.34 -9.74
CA LEU A 179 -1.71 -1.58 -9.64
C LEU A 179 -2.93 -2.44 -9.96
N PRO A 180 -4.08 -2.19 -9.32
CA PRO A 180 -5.36 -2.74 -9.73
C PRO A 180 -5.98 -1.88 -10.84
N VAL A 181 -6.27 -2.48 -12.00
CA VAL A 181 -6.92 -1.82 -13.15
C VAL A 181 -8.34 -2.34 -13.29
N ASN A 182 -9.31 -1.45 -13.53
CA ASN A 182 -10.71 -1.82 -13.72
C ASN A 182 -10.85 -2.84 -14.86
N GLU A 183 -11.64 -3.89 -14.60
CA GLU A 183 -11.96 -4.93 -15.57
C GLU A 183 -13.45 -4.85 -15.94
N GLY A 184 -13.74 -4.37 -17.16
CA GLY A 184 -15.12 -4.16 -17.62
C GLY A 184 -15.86 -3.07 -16.84
N ASP A 185 -17.19 -3.17 -16.80
CA ASP A 185 -18.09 -2.19 -16.17
C ASP A 185 -18.39 -2.50 -14.67
N GLY A 186 -17.68 -3.46 -14.08
CA GLY A 186 -17.91 -3.93 -12.70
C GLY A 186 -16.99 -3.31 -11.65
N ASP A 187 -17.29 -3.64 -10.38
CA ASP A 187 -16.49 -3.20 -9.21
C ASP A 187 -15.24 -4.09 -8.98
N GLN A 188 -14.79 -4.80 -10.01
CA GLN A 188 -13.65 -5.71 -9.95
C GLN A 188 -12.46 -5.13 -10.69
N GLN A 189 -11.27 -5.36 -10.15
CA GLN A 189 -10.02 -4.93 -10.72
C GLN A 189 -9.08 -6.11 -10.92
N ARG A 190 -8.45 -6.15 -12.09
CA ARG A 190 -7.34 -7.04 -12.39
C ARG A 190 -6.07 -6.47 -11.78
N MET A 191 -5.35 -7.24 -10.97
CA MET A 191 -4.03 -6.85 -10.54
C MET A 191 -3.05 -6.95 -11.71
N ILE A 192 -2.38 -5.84 -12.01
CA ILE A 192 -1.41 -5.72 -13.10
C ILE A 192 -0.03 -5.42 -12.52
N ARG A 193 0.99 -6.06 -13.10
CA ARG A 193 2.39 -5.70 -12.91
C ARG A 193 2.96 -5.17 -14.20
N ILE A 194 3.51 -3.97 -14.13
CA ILE A 194 4.29 -3.34 -15.20
C ILE A 194 5.76 -3.48 -14.84
N SER A 195 6.54 -4.05 -15.73
CA SER A 195 8.00 -4.10 -15.63
C SER A 195 8.61 -3.25 -16.75
N LYS A 196 9.54 -2.37 -16.39
CA LYS A 196 10.28 -1.54 -17.35
C LYS A 196 11.71 -2.06 -17.42
N ASP A 197 12.13 -2.59 -18.55
CA ASP A 197 13.46 -3.19 -18.70
C ASP A 197 14.59 -2.13 -18.76
N ALA A 198 15.82 -2.58 -18.93
CA ALA A 198 16.99 -1.71 -19.03
C ALA A 198 17.00 -0.81 -20.30
N ASN A 199 16.25 -1.18 -21.33
CA ASN A 199 16.10 -0.41 -22.57
C ASN A 199 14.91 0.56 -22.50
N GLY A 200 14.08 0.45 -21.45
CA GLY A 200 12.86 1.24 -21.27
C GLY A 200 11.62 0.58 -21.89
N GLU A 201 11.72 -0.66 -22.38
CA GLU A 201 10.57 -1.43 -22.89
C GLU A 201 9.67 -1.85 -21.73
N ILE A 202 8.36 -1.82 -21.97
CA ILE A 202 7.33 -2.09 -20.98
C ILE A 202 6.76 -3.49 -21.24
N THR A 203 6.72 -4.30 -20.18
CA THR A 203 6.01 -5.58 -20.14
C THR A 203 4.87 -5.49 -19.14
N GLU A 204 3.70 -5.98 -19.54
CA GLU A 204 2.51 -6.07 -18.70
C GLU A 204 2.20 -7.53 -18.39
N GLU A 205 1.93 -7.82 -17.10
CA GLU A 205 1.49 -9.13 -16.63
C GLU A 205 0.20 -8.98 -15.82
N SER A 206 -0.76 -9.86 -16.09
CA SER A 206 -2.07 -9.89 -15.43
C SER A 206 -2.14 -10.99 -14.37
N PHE A 207 -2.73 -10.67 -13.22
CA PHE A 207 -2.87 -11.59 -12.07
C PHE A 207 -4.33 -11.70 -11.62
N ASP A 208 -4.57 -12.00 -10.35
CA ASP A 208 -5.88 -12.24 -9.77
C ASP A 208 -6.76 -10.98 -9.71
N ILE A 209 -8.04 -11.20 -9.43
CA ILE A 209 -9.05 -10.15 -9.32
C ILE A 209 -9.20 -9.73 -7.86
N PHE A 210 -9.31 -8.42 -7.66
CA PHE A 210 -9.50 -7.78 -6.36
C PHE A 210 -10.59 -6.71 -6.43
N SER A 211 -10.96 -6.15 -5.26
CA SER A 211 -11.84 -4.98 -5.18
C SER A 211 -11.15 -3.87 -4.40
N PHE A 212 -11.15 -2.68 -4.98
CA PHE A 212 -10.54 -1.49 -4.40
C PHE A 212 -11.49 -0.29 -4.48
N VAL A 213 -11.29 0.68 -3.59
CA VAL A 213 -11.86 2.01 -3.74
C VAL A 213 -11.32 2.69 -5.01
N PRO A 214 -12.11 3.52 -5.73
CA PRO A 214 -11.67 4.10 -7.00
C PRO A 214 -10.52 5.09 -6.82
N MET A 215 -9.57 5.07 -7.76
CA MET A 215 -8.57 6.11 -7.94
C MET A 215 -9.22 7.31 -8.65
N LEU A 216 -9.27 8.46 -7.97
CA LEU A 216 -9.92 9.67 -8.47
C LEU A 216 -8.91 10.76 -8.75
N THR A 217 -9.17 11.58 -9.76
CA THR A 217 -8.36 12.75 -10.13
C THR A 217 -8.53 13.90 -9.14
N GLY A 218 -7.52 14.76 -9.09
CA GLY A 218 -7.53 16.00 -8.32
C GLY A 218 -7.39 15.77 -6.81
N LYS A 219 -7.33 16.90 -6.10
CA LYS A 219 -7.27 16.95 -4.62
C LYS A 219 -8.68 17.12 -4.06
N ASN A 220 -9.00 16.43 -2.98
CA ASN A 220 -10.23 16.61 -2.22
C ASN A 220 -9.91 17.38 -0.92
N ARG A 221 -10.60 18.53 -0.71
CA ARG A 221 -10.39 19.45 0.42
C ARG A 221 -11.30 19.13 1.58
#